data_500b57990f1767869050a5d80f98fe93
#
_entry.id   500b57990f1767869050a5d80f98fe93
#
_cell.length_a   1.000
_cell.length_b   1.000
_cell.length_c   1.000
_cell.angle_alpha   90.00
_cell.angle_beta   90.00
_cell.angle_gamma   90.00
#
_symmetry.space_group_name_H-M   'P 1'
#
loop_
_entity.id
_entity.type
_entity.pdbx_description
1 polymer ?
#
loop_
_entity_poly.entity_id
_entity_poly.type
_entity_poly.pdbx_seq_one_letter_code
_entity_poly.pdbx_strand_id
1 'polypeptide(L)'
;MNNLSGLPSLNFLHTFESVARHLSFTNAAKELFVTQAAVSHQIKALEEYLGVKLFYREKRKVFLSEEGQKLLPSVVSGLQGIADSLENIRNYDSEDTIVVGVGSSFSANWLVHLLGARSE
;
A
#
# COMPACT_ATOMS: atom_id res chain seq x y z
N MET A 1 -6.74 -14.22 17.73
CA MET A 1 -6.70 -13.84 17.11
C MET A 1 -7.52 -13.11 16.76
N ASN A 2 -8.01 -12.87 16.83
CA ASN A 2 -8.81 -12.33 16.60
C ASN A 2 -8.77 -10.98 16.80
N ASN A 3 -7.95 -10.38 16.93
CA ASN A 3 -7.88 -9.02 17.02
C ASN A 3 -7.99 -8.33 15.75
N LEU A 4 -8.28 -9.03 14.68
CA LEU A 4 -8.42 -8.38 13.39
C LEU A 4 -9.56 -7.37 13.36
N SER A 5 -10.50 -7.52 14.24
CA SER A 5 -11.61 -6.57 14.23
C SER A 5 -11.19 -5.19 14.71
N GLY A 6 -10.04 -5.07 15.34
CA GLY A 6 -9.60 -3.78 15.79
C GLY A 6 -8.65 -3.10 14.83
N LEU A 7 -8.35 -3.72 13.69
CA LEU A 7 -7.41 -3.13 12.77
C LEU A 7 -8.06 -2.05 11.93
N PRO A 8 -7.28 -1.09 11.48
CA PRO A 8 -7.82 -0.09 10.59
C PRO A 8 -8.13 -0.72 9.24
N SER A 9 -8.88 -0.02 8.43
CA SER A 9 -9.23 -0.54 7.12
C SER A 9 -7.97 -0.76 6.28
N LEU A 10 -7.99 -1.79 5.44
CA LEU A 10 -6.87 -2.02 4.56
C LEU A 10 -6.70 -0.86 3.60
N ASN A 11 -7.75 -0.13 3.28
CA ASN A 11 -7.61 1.02 2.42
C ASN A 11 -6.71 2.07 3.06
N PHE A 12 -6.78 2.22 4.37
CA PHE A 12 -5.93 3.20 5.05
C PHE A 12 -4.47 2.77 4.94
N LEU A 13 -4.21 1.48 5.04
CA LEU A 13 -2.85 0.98 4.93
C LEU A 13 -2.34 1.09 3.49
N HIS A 14 -3.21 0.86 2.52
CA HIS A 14 -2.83 1.00 1.13
C HIS A 14 -2.52 2.47 0.83
N THR A 15 -3.31 3.38 1.38
CA THR A 15 -3.07 4.80 1.19
C THR A 15 -1.75 5.20 1.83
N PHE A 16 -1.47 4.67 3.02
CA PHE A 16 -0.21 4.95 3.69
C PHE A 16 0.96 4.51 2.81
N GLU A 17 0.87 3.33 2.22
CA GLU A 17 1.96 2.83 1.39
C GLU A 17 2.15 3.73 0.16
N SER A 18 1.06 4.18 -0.43
CA SER A 18 1.15 5.03 -1.61
C SER A 18 1.80 6.37 -1.28
N VAL A 19 1.41 6.98 -0.17
CA VAL A 19 2.00 8.25 0.24
C VAL A 19 3.49 8.06 0.57
N ALA A 20 3.82 6.96 1.22
CA ALA A 20 5.21 6.70 1.60
C ALA A 20 6.08 6.52 0.36
N ARG A 21 5.55 5.81 -0.62
CA ARG A 21 6.31 5.55 -1.82
C ARG A 21 6.52 6.80 -2.65
N HIS A 22 5.50 7.64 -2.75
CA HIS A 22 5.60 8.87 -3.52
C HIS A 22 6.16 10.04 -2.71
N LEU A 23 6.08 9.98 -1.41
CA LEU A 23 6.37 11.07 -0.50
C LEU A 23 5.61 12.30 -0.98
N SER A 24 4.37 12.08 -1.37
CA SER A 24 3.52 13.14 -1.90
C SER A 24 2.07 12.74 -1.74
N PHE A 25 1.31 13.58 -1.08
CA PHE A 25 -0.13 13.32 -0.93
C PHE A 25 -0.83 13.51 -2.27
N THR A 26 -0.37 14.45 -3.07
CA THR A 26 -0.97 14.71 -4.37
C THR A 26 -0.76 13.53 -5.31
N ASN A 27 0.45 13.01 -5.36
CA ASN A 27 0.73 11.89 -6.25
C ASN A 27 0.05 10.62 -5.80
N ALA A 28 -0.05 10.42 -4.49
CA ALA A 28 -0.77 9.26 -3.98
C ALA A 28 -2.24 9.36 -4.37
N ALA A 29 -2.82 10.55 -4.26
CA ALA A 29 -4.23 10.73 -4.65
C ALA A 29 -4.44 10.39 -6.11
N LYS A 30 -3.50 10.79 -6.97
CA LYS A 30 -3.62 10.48 -8.39
C LYS A 30 -3.55 8.97 -8.61
N GLU A 31 -2.64 8.31 -7.95
CA GLU A 31 -2.51 6.88 -8.13
C GLU A 31 -3.76 6.15 -7.67
N LEU A 32 -4.34 6.60 -6.57
CA LEU A 32 -5.47 5.90 -5.99
C LEU A 32 -6.81 6.38 -6.54
N PHE A 33 -6.81 7.36 -7.45
CA PHE A 33 -8.02 7.89 -8.04
C PHE A 33 -8.98 8.46 -6.98
N VAL A 34 -8.42 9.19 -6.05
CA VAL A 34 -9.23 9.85 -5.03
C VAL A 34 -8.73 11.27 -4.87
N THR A 35 -9.38 12.07 -4.04
CA THR A 35 -8.98 13.44 -3.83
C THR A 35 -7.84 13.48 -2.83
N GLN A 36 -7.08 14.56 -2.86
CA GLN A 36 -6.02 14.74 -1.89
C GLN A 36 -6.60 14.85 -0.48
N ALA A 37 -7.78 15.44 -0.35
CA ALA A 37 -8.43 15.53 0.96
C ALA A 37 -8.75 14.15 1.50
N ALA A 38 -9.15 13.22 0.63
CA ALA A 38 -9.45 11.87 1.08
C ALA A 38 -8.19 11.18 1.56
N VAL A 39 -7.06 11.38 0.84
CA VAL A 39 -5.80 10.78 1.25
C VAL A 39 -5.40 11.34 2.61
N SER A 40 -5.48 12.66 2.78
CA SER A 40 -5.12 13.28 4.05
C SER A 40 -5.98 12.79 5.19
N HIS A 41 -7.28 12.62 4.92
CA HIS A 41 -8.19 12.14 5.94
C HIS A 41 -7.83 10.71 6.38
N GLN A 42 -7.52 9.86 5.42
CA GLN A 42 -7.19 8.48 5.74
C GLN A 42 -5.88 8.37 6.50
N ILE A 43 -4.89 9.17 6.13
CA ILE A 43 -3.62 9.15 6.84
C ILE A 43 -3.82 9.67 8.26
N LYS A 44 -4.61 10.73 8.42
CA LYS A 44 -4.85 11.27 9.74
C LYS A 44 -5.58 10.26 10.62
N ALA A 45 -6.54 9.55 10.04
CA ALA A 45 -7.27 8.54 10.81
C ALA A 45 -6.34 7.42 11.25
N LEU A 46 -5.41 7.02 10.39
CA LEU A 46 -4.46 5.98 10.74
C LEU A 46 -3.52 6.47 11.83
N GLU A 47 -3.06 7.72 11.72
CA GLU A 47 -2.19 8.29 12.74
C GLU A 47 -2.91 8.39 14.09
N GLU A 48 -4.20 8.74 14.05
CA GLU A 48 -4.97 8.81 15.29
C GLU A 48 -5.14 7.43 15.91
N TYR A 49 -5.34 6.43 15.08
CA TYR A 49 -5.47 5.08 15.59
C TYR A 49 -4.18 4.65 16.28
N LEU A 50 -3.03 5.02 15.71
CA LEU A 50 -1.76 4.60 16.27
C LEU A 50 -1.24 5.52 17.37
N GLY A 51 -1.72 6.74 17.40
CA GLY A 51 -1.26 7.71 18.39
C GLY A 51 0.11 8.31 18.05
N VAL A 52 0.57 8.17 16.82
CA VAL A 52 1.84 8.73 16.39
C VAL A 52 1.70 9.27 14.98
N LYS A 53 2.61 10.14 14.61
CA LYS A 53 2.62 10.65 13.25
C LYS A 53 3.40 9.71 12.37
N LEU A 54 2.92 9.49 11.16
CA LEU A 54 3.62 8.65 10.20
C LEU A 54 4.37 9.49 9.19
N PHE A 55 3.95 10.74 8.99
CA PHE A 55 4.63 11.64 8.08
C PHE A 55 4.80 13.00 8.72
N TYR A 56 5.80 13.74 8.26
CA TYR A 56 5.96 15.12 8.70
C TYR A 56 6.39 15.94 7.49
N ARG A 57 6.20 17.23 7.59
CA ARG A 57 6.56 18.12 6.50
C ARG A 57 7.67 19.05 6.93
N GLU A 58 8.59 19.28 6.01
CA GLU A 58 9.66 20.16 6.30
C GLU A 58 10.04 20.86 5.01
N LYS A 59 10.03 22.15 4.97
CA LYS A 59 10.33 22.89 3.78
C LYS A 59 9.51 22.43 2.59
N ARG A 60 8.23 22.26 2.83
CA ARG A 60 7.29 21.85 1.79
C ARG A 60 7.51 20.44 1.27
N LYS A 61 8.32 19.66 1.91
CA LYS A 61 8.50 18.28 1.51
C LYS A 61 7.91 17.36 2.56
N VAL A 62 7.48 16.20 2.11
CA VAL A 62 6.91 15.21 3.00
C VAL A 62 7.96 14.16 3.28
N PHE A 63 8.08 13.80 4.53
CA PHE A 63 9.05 12.78 4.95
C PHE A 63 8.34 11.74 5.80
N LEU A 64 8.85 10.53 5.75
CA LEU A 64 8.29 9.44 6.54
C LEU A 64 8.92 9.53 7.93
N SER A 65 8.10 9.48 8.97
CA SER A 65 8.61 9.55 10.33
C SER A 65 9.31 8.24 10.68
N GLU A 66 9.94 8.21 11.82
CA GLU A 66 10.59 6.97 12.25
C GLU A 66 9.55 5.87 12.41
N GLU A 67 8.40 6.21 12.97
CA GLU A 67 7.33 5.23 13.13
C GLU A 67 6.82 4.77 11.77
N GLY A 68 6.73 5.69 10.81
CA GLY A 68 6.33 5.33 9.47
C GLY A 68 7.32 4.38 8.84
N GLN A 69 8.60 4.61 9.08
CA GLN A 69 9.63 3.74 8.54
C GLN A 69 9.55 2.34 9.13
N LYS A 70 9.13 2.25 10.38
CA LYS A 70 8.99 0.94 11.00
C LYS A 70 7.76 0.22 10.49
N LEU A 71 6.71 0.95 10.20
CA LEU A 71 5.47 0.33 9.76
C LEU A 71 5.53 -0.10 8.29
N LEU A 72 6.21 0.66 7.46
CA LEU A 72 6.16 0.43 6.02
C LEU A 72 6.51 -0.99 5.58
N PRO A 73 7.59 -1.60 6.07
CA PRO A 73 7.92 -2.94 5.58
C PRO A 73 6.81 -3.96 5.84
N SER A 74 6.15 -3.85 6.99
CA SER A 74 5.09 -4.77 7.30
C SER A 74 3.88 -4.55 6.41
N VAL A 75 3.60 -3.30 6.09
CA VAL A 75 2.48 -3.01 5.22
C VAL A 75 2.75 -3.54 3.82
N VAL A 76 3.95 -3.30 3.30
CA VAL A 76 4.31 -3.77 1.97
C VAL A 76 4.24 -5.29 1.92
N SER A 77 4.82 -5.94 2.91
CA SER A 77 4.84 -7.39 2.94
C SER A 77 3.43 -7.96 3.06
N GLY A 78 2.59 -7.35 3.88
CA GLY A 78 1.22 -7.82 4.04
C GLY A 78 0.40 -7.66 2.78
N LEU A 79 0.51 -6.49 2.14
CA LEU A 79 -0.24 -6.26 0.91
C LEU A 79 0.26 -7.16 -0.21
N GLN A 80 1.57 -7.39 -0.27
CA GLN A 80 2.12 -8.27 -1.26
C GLN A 80 1.63 -9.70 -1.05
N GLY A 81 1.58 -10.15 0.19
CA GLY A 81 1.09 -11.49 0.48
C GLY A 81 -0.35 -11.68 0.04
N ILE A 82 -1.17 -10.64 0.27
CA ILE A 82 -2.56 -10.71 -0.14
C ILE A 82 -2.64 -10.76 -1.66
N ALA A 83 -1.88 -9.91 -2.35
CA ALA A 83 -1.90 -9.90 -3.80
C ALA A 83 -1.47 -11.23 -4.37
N ASP A 84 -0.43 -11.83 -3.79
CA ASP A 84 0.06 -13.10 -4.27
C ASP A 84 -0.97 -14.21 -4.07
N SER A 85 -1.67 -14.20 -2.96
CA SER A 85 -2.68 -15.20 -2.71
C SER A 85 -3.83 -15.06 -3.69
N LEU A 86 -4.25 -13.83 -3.97
CA LEU A 86 -5.33 -13.61 -4.90
C LEU A 86 -4.92 -14.05 -6.30
N GLU A 87 -3.68 -13.78 -6.67
CA GLU A 87 -3.21 -14.15 -7.96
C GLU A 87 -3.11 -15.67 -8.11
N ASN A 88 -2.68 -16.34 -7.08
CA ASN A 88 -2.60 -17.78 -7.10
C ASN A 88 -3.98 -18.41 -7.30
N ILE A 89 -4.99 -17.86 -6.67
CA ILE A 89 -6.33 -18.40 -6.80
C ILE A 89 -6.84 -18.17 -8.21
N ARG A 90 -6.59 -17.00 -8.78
CA ARG A 90 -7.04 -16.73 -10.13
C ARG A 90 -6.35 -17.66 -11.12
N ASN A 91 -5.06 -17.88 -10.93
CA ASN A 91 -4.33 -18.70 -11.87
C ASN A 91 -4.66 -20.17 -11.70
N TYR A 92 -5.07 -20.57 -10.54
CA TYR A 92 -5.40 -21.96 -10.31
C TYR A 92 -6.57 -22.33 -11.19
N ASP A 93 -7.51 -21.42 -11.35
CA ASP A 93 -8.64 -21.74 -12.17
C ASP A 93 -8.29 -21.82 -13.64
N SER A 94 -7.25 -21.29 -14.09
CA SER A 94 -6.97 -21.39 -15.52
C SER A 94 -5.69 -22.09 -15.62
N GLU A 95 -5.59 -23.06 -14.83
CA GLU A 95 -4.46 -23.73 -14.83
C GLU A 95 -3.74 -24.08 -15.97
N ASP A 96 -4.29 -24.45 -16.81
CA ASP A 96 -3.51 -25.00 -17.83
C ASP A 96 -2.76 -23.96 -18.43
N THR A 97 -2.95 -22.93 -18.18
CA THR A 97 -2.36 -22.00 -18.90
C THR A 97 -1.13 -21.66 -18.47
N ILE A 98 -0.51 -22.12 -18.12
CA ILE A 98 0.74 -21.79 -17.87
C ILE A 98 0.80 -20.55 -17.47
N VAL A 99 0.00 -20.15 -17.19
CA VAL A 99 -0.04 -19.04 -16.78
C VAL A 99 0.90 -18.59 -15.88
N VAL A 100 1.61 -19.34 -15.48
CA VAL A 100 2.56 -18.95 -14.63
C VAL A 100 3.13 -17.67 -15.02
N GLY A 101 3.57 -17.50 -16.17
CA GLY A 101 4.16 -16.26 -16.54
C GLY A 101 3.18 -15.13 -16.50
N VAL A 102 2.01 -15.40 -16.91
CA VAL A 102 1.01 -14.37 -16.96
C VAL A 102 0.64 -13.93 -15.57
N GLY A 103 0.45 -14.83 -14.70
CA GLY A 103 0.08 -14.47 -13.36
C GLY A 103 1.17 -13.65 -12.73
N SER A 104 2.40 -14.03 -12.98
CA SER A 104 3.48 -13.28 -12.41
C SER A 104 3.51 -11.89 -12.96
N SER A 105 3.19 -11.75 -14.22
CA SER A 105 3.19 -10.46 -14.83
C SER A 105 2.17 -9.55 -14.20
N PHE A 106 1.00 -10.07 -13.93
CA PHE A 106 -0.04 -9.26 -13.32
C PHE A 106 0.38 -8.86 -11.91
N SER A 107 0.89 -9.81 -11.18
CA SER A 107 1.31 -9.54 -9.84
C SER A 107 2.45 -8.54 -9.86
N ALA A 108 3.35 -8.65 -10.80
CA ALA A 108 4.45 -7.74 -10.89
C ALA A 108 3.98 -6.33 -11.17
N ASN A 109 2.95 -6.17 -11.99
CA ASN A 109 2.45 -4.86 -12.27
C ASN A 109 1.89 -4.24 -11.01
N TRP A 110 1.16 -5.01 -10.25
CA TRP A 110 0.57 -4.50 -9.04
C TRP A 110 1.67 -4.11 -8.06
N LEU A 111 2.69 -4.94 -7.97
CA LEU A 111 3.79 -4.65 -7.07
C LEU A 111 4.59 -3.45 -7.51
N VAL A 112 4.70 -3.24 -8.80
CA VAL A 112 5.40 -2.07 -9.27
C VAL A 112 4.69 -0.82 -8.76
N HIS A 113 3.37 -0.82 -8.79
CA HIS A 113 2.66 0.31 -8.26
C HIS A 113 2.87 0.44 -6.76
N LEU A 114 2.86 -0.67 -6.05
CA LEU A 114 3.03 -0.59 -4.64
C LEU A 114 4.45 -0.23 -4.25
N LEU A 115 5.41 -0.83 -4.87
CA LEU A 115 6.77 -0.61 -4.50
C LEU A 115 7.41 0.54 -5.23
N GLY A 116 6.71 1.02 -6.17
CA GLY A 116 7.21 2.13 -6.93
C GLY A 116 8.28 1.82 -7.80
N ALA A 117 9.02 1.13 -7.67
CA ALA A 117 9.99 0.96 -8.50
C ALA A 117 10.19 0.03 -9.31
N ARG A 118 10.20 -0.63 -9.21
CA ARG A 118 10.51 -1.54 -9.85
C ARG A 118 10.20 -1.54 -11.02
N SER A 119 10.14 -1.25 -11.60
CA SER A 119 9.84 -1.21 -12.71
C SER A 119 10.28 -1.93 -13.47
N GLU A 120 10.49 -2.23 -13.58
CA GLU A 120 10.91 -2.75 -14.37
C GLU A 120 10.78 -3.31 -14.50
#